data_102478d4f413d3a090d1197670f8a9e5
#
_entry.id   102478d4f413d3a090d1197670f8a9e5
#
_cell.length_a   1.000
_cell.length_b   1.000
_cell.length_c   1.000
_cell.angle_alpha   90.00
_cell.angle_beta   90.00
_cell.angle_gamma   90.00
#
_symmetry.space_group_name_H-M   'P 1'
#
loop_
_entity.id
_entity.type
_entity.pdbx_description
1 polymer ?
#
loop_
_entity_poly.entity_id
_entity_poly.type
_entity_poly.pdbx_seq_one_letter_code
_entity_poly.pdbx_strand_id
1 'polypeptide(L)'
;MKKTFIFGHKKPDTDSVMSAIGLSYLKNQLGDSTEARVLGTINKESKFALDYFQLAEPKYLNDVKLQLKDVHYHKGFYLSENASIYDGYQAMLKEELTGLPLVDQDGQFKGLITLKDLSHILINENVEDLYTSYDNLLHVLKGEEICRSKDEIVGKILVAAYRSTTFMSNVNLDSNDILIVGDRHSVIEYAINCGVKMIILSGDSFIKEEHIELARKNHVNIMRTPYDTYRVSRLVGLTNYIKTMVQIFKPTTFLETDFVSDIIDMNNKLKHTNYPVINKNNKCLGLLKITDLSEKIPKKVILVDHNEKLQSVEGLDEADIIEIFDHHNLGSITTNHPINFRNMSVGSTCTIVCSMFRERNITIPKDIAGALLSGILSDTLILRSPTATPRDLDCVKYLAGIAEVDYEDYGMKLFKSGTSLEGMSKEDVLFNDYKLYSINDKNFAIGQFFTTNFDEIENELDSYVEVLDRVADTNNYTLVCLYVTDIIKNGSYVIFNRKGSGIMNLIYQDIVEEGYFVEGCLSRKKHIVPVVMEILEN
;
A
#
# COMPACT_ATOMS: atom_id res chain seq x y z
N MET A 1 -3.36 -11.68 -11.01
CA MET A 1 -4.54 -10.90 -10.57
C MET A 1 -4.23 -10.23 -9.23
N LYS A 2 -4.65 -8.98 -9.01
CA LYS A 2 -4.57 -8.36 -7.67
C LYS A 2 -5.56 -9.11 -6.77
N LYS A 3 -5.11 -9.47 -5.54
CA LYS A 3 -5.94 -10.18 -4.57
C LYS A 3 -7.01 -9.27 -3.99
N THR A 4 -8.21 -9.79 -3.77
CA THR A 4 -9.27 -9.15 -2.97
C THR A 4 -9.05 -9.48 -1.49
N PHE A 5 -9.04 -8.49 -0.62
CA PHE A 5 -8.88 -8.71 0.82
C PHE A 5 -10.23 -8.90 1.50
N ILE A 6 -10.31 -9.88 2.40
CA ILE A 6 -11.50 -10.16 3.21
C ILE A 6 -11.12 -9.97 4.67
N PHE A 7 -11.86 -9.14 5.39
CA PHE A 7 -11.54 -8.84 6.79
C PHE A 7 -12.80 -8.43 7.60
N GLY A 8 -12.75 -8.71 8.90
CA GLY A 8 -13.71 -8.25 9.86
C GLY A 8 -13.34 -6.88 10.46
N HIS A 9 -13.91 -6.56 11.62
CA HIS A 9 -13.74 -5.25 12.27
C HIS A 9 -12.36 -5.07 12.97
N LYS A 10 -12.02 -3.81 13.35
CA LYS A 10 -10.72 -3.39 13.93
C LYS A 10 -10.32 -4.10 15.23
N LYS A 11 -11.28 -4.52 16.03
CA LYS A 11 -11.03 -5.32 17.24
C LYS A 11 -11.51 -6.74 16.94
N PRO A 12 -10.73 -7.53 16.18
CA PRO A 12 -11.21 -8.79 15.66
C PRO A 12 -11.52 -9.76 16.79
N ASP A 13 -12.76 -10.19 16.85
CA ASP A 13 -13.21 -11.32 17.67
C ASP A 13 -13.16 -12.62 16.87
N THR A 14 -13.66 -13.70 17.44
CA THR A 14 -13.57 -15.01 16.81
C THR A 14 -14.44 -15.10 15.56
N ASP A 15 -15.62 -14.46 15.53
CA ASP A 15 -16.48 -14.47 14.35
C ASP A 15 -15.87 -13.68 13.20
N SER A 16 -15.34 -12.50 13.47
CA SER A 16 -14.62 -11.66 12.50
C SER A 16 -13.45 -12.40 11.81
N VAL A 17 -12.63 -13.11 12.60
CA VAL A 17 -11.47 -13.83 12.06
C VAL A 17 -11.90 -15.06 11.27
N MET A 18 -12.79 -15.87 11.82
CA MET A 18 -13.17 -17.16 11.24
C MET A 18 -14.07 -17.01 10.00
N SER A 19 -14.98 -16.01 10.02
CA SER A 19 -15.77 -15.69 8.82
C SER A 19 -14.91 -15.21 7.65
N ALA A 20 -13.88 -14.40 7.93
CA ALA A 20 -12.93 -13.97 6.89
C ALA A 20 -12.17 -15.16 6.28
N ILE A 21 -11.69 -16.09 7.11
CA ILE A 21 -10.99 -17.31 6.66
C ILE A 21 -11.93 -18.18 5.84
N GLY A 22 -13.12 -18.52 6.38
CA GLY A 22 -14.10 -19.36 5.72
C GLY A 22 -14.57 -18.80 4.40
N LEU A 23 -14.88 -17.49 4.35
CA LEU A 23 -15.32 -16.83 3.12
C LEU A 23 -14.19 -16.76 2.09
N SER A 24 -12.94 -16.51 2.51
CA SER A 24 -11.80 -16.51 1.61
C SER A 24 -11.59 -17.89 0.97
N TYR A 25 -11.71 -18.95 1.74
CA TYR A 25 -11.66 -20.30 1.20
C TYR A 25 -12.78 -20.54 0.16
N LEU A 26 -14.03 -20.22 0.50
CA LEU A 26 -15.18 -20.38 -0.40
C LEU A 26 -14.97 -19.64 -1.74
N LYS A 27 -14.57 -18.36 -1.65
CA LYS A 27 -14.35 -17.53 -2.84
C LYS A 27 -13.24 -18.08 -3.73
N ASN A 28 -12.13 -18.55 -3.13
CA ASN A 28 -11.04 -19.16 -3.89
C ASN A 28 -11.48 -20.45 -4.59
N GLN A 29 -12.37 -21.27 -3.98
CA GLN A 29 -12.96 -22.45 -4.63
C GLN A 29 -13.89 -22.07 -5.82
N LEU A 30 -14.49 -20.89 -5.77
CA LEU A 30 -15.33 -20.36 -6.86
C LEU A 30 -14.51 -19.67 -7.98
N GLY A 31 -13.18 -19.64 -7.86
CA GLY A 31 -12.26 -19.09 -8.87
C GLY A 31 -11.87 -17.62 -8.64
N ASP A 32 -12.33 -17.02 -7.55
CA ASP A 32 -11.86 -15.69 -7.14
C ASP A 32 -10.43 -15.79 -6.57
N SER A 33 -9.71 -14.67 -6.55
CA SER A 33 -8.39 -14.58 -5.90
C SER A 33 -8.54 -13.72 -4.65
N THR A 34 -8.75 -14.36 -3.49
CA THR A 34 -8.98 -13.68 -2.22
C THR A 34 -7.94 -14.03 -1.17
N GLU A 35 -7.82 -13.20 -0.14
CA GLU A 35 -6.94 -13.42 1.00
C GLU A 35 -7.59 -12.86 2.27
N ALA A 36 -7.75 -13.72 3.30
CA ALA A 36 -8.22 -13.29 4.62
C ALA A 36 -7.17 -12.41 5.31
N ARG A 37 -7.62 -11.36 5.97
CA ARG A 37 -6.81 -10.38 6.70
C ARG A 37 -7.44 -10.06 8.06
N VAL A 38 -6.63 -9.52 8.96
CA VAL A 38 -7.10 -8.98 10.26
C VAL A 38 -6.68 -7.53 10.42
N LEU A 39 -7.50 -6.75 11.12
CA LEU A 39 -7.27 -5.31 11.35
C LEU A 39 -6.71 -5.00 12.75
N GLY A 40 -6.48 -6.02 13.56
CA GLY A 40 -5.97 -5.88 14.91
C GLY A 40 -5.32 -7.15 15.42
N THR A 41 -4.91 -7.12 16.68
CA THR A 41 -4.38 -8.30 17.37
C THR A 41 -5.46 -9.34 17.56
N ILE A 42 -5.19 -10.58 17.20
CA ILE A 42 -6.09 -11.72 17.38
C ILE A 42 -6.16 -12.04 18.88
N ASN A 43 -7.38 -12.24 19.40
CA ASN A 43 -7.62 -12.58 20.80
C ASN A 43 -7.21 -14.03 21.12
N LYS A 44 -7.14 -14.38 22.41
CA LYS A 44 -6.72 -15.72 22.86
C LYS A 44 -7.65 -16.82 22.35
N GLU A 45 -8.95 -16.55 22.28
CA GLU A 45 -9.98 -17.49 21.81
C GLU A 45 -9.80 -17.82 20.33
N SER A 46 -9.67 -16.80 19.49
CA SER A 46 -9.40 -16.98 18.05
C SER A 46 -8.09 -17.72 17.82
N LYS A 47 -7.05 -17.40 18.61
CA LYS A 47 -5.76 -18.08 18.51
C LYS A 47 -5.86 -19.55 18.86
N PHE A 48 -6.59 -19.88 19.95
CA PHE A 48 -6.86 -21.26 20.33
C PHE A 48 -7.54 -22.02 19.19
N ALA A 49 -8.56 -21.42 18.54
CA ALA A 49 -9.27 -22.07 17.44
C ALA A 49 -8.35 -22.31 16.22
N LEU A 50 -7.51 -21.32 15.87
CA LEU A 50 -6.52 -21.46 14.78
C LEU A 50 -5.54 -22.60 15.06
N ASP A 51 -4.99 -22.65 16.27
CA ASP A 51 -4.03 -23.68 16.68
C ASP A 51 -4.69 -25.06 16.71
N TYR A 52 -5.92 -25.16 17.23
CA TYR A 52 -6.66 -26.42 17.35
C TYR A 52 -6.95 -27.05 15.97
N PHE A 53 -7.34 -26.25 14.99
CA PHE A 53 -7.62 -26.70 13.63
C PHE A 53 -6.44 -26.52 12.66
N GLN A 54 -5.25 -26.19 13.17
CA GLN A 54 -3.99 -26.05 12.40
C GLN A 54 -4.11 -25.05 11.23
N LEU A 55 -4.84 -23.97 11.43
CA LEU A 55 -4.98 -22.89 10.48
C LEU A 55 -3.91 -21.82 10.69
N ALA A 56 -3.42 -21.27 9.58
CA ALA A 56 -2.49 -20.15 9.65
C ALA A 56 -3.19 -18.85 10.06
N GLU A 57 -2.55 -18.08 10.93
CA GLU A 57 -3.02 -16.76 11.33
C GLU A 57 -3.08 -15.82 10.11
N PRO A 58 -4.23 -15.14 9.86
CA PRO A 58 -4.33 -14.15 8.79
C PRO A 58 -3.37 -12.98 9.03
N LYS A 59 -2.76 -12.50 7.94
CA LYS A 59 -1.83 -11.38 8.01
C LYS A 59 -2.55 -10.07 8.35
N TYR A 60 -1.89 -9.23 9.12
CA TYR A 60 -2.37 -7.89 9.43
C TYR A 60 -2.50 -7.02 8.18
N LEU A 61 -3.57 -6.22 8.11
CA LEU A 61 -3.83 -5.23 7.06
C LEU A 61 -3.85 -3.84 7.69
N ASN A 62 -2.81 -3.06 7.44
CA ASN A 62 -2.66 -1.73 8.02
C ASN A 62 -3.65 -0.73 7.41
N ASP A 63 -3.73 -0.70 6.09
CA ASP A 63 -4.59 0.22 5.33
C ASP A 63 -4.94 -0.36 3.95
N VAL A 64 -5.93 0.24 3.32
CA VAL A 64 -6.29 0.00 1.91
C VAL A 64 -6.16 1.27 1.06
N LYS A 65 -5.48 2.30 1.57
CA LYS A 65 -5.20 3.54 0.85
C LYS A 65 -4.49 3.25 -0.46
N LEU A 66 -4.76 4.07 -1.46
CA LEU A 66 -4.09 3.97 -2.75
C LEU A 66 -2.63 4.43 -2.64
N GLN A 67 -1.73 3.59 -3.11
CA GLN A 67 -0.32 3.90 -3.25
C GLN A 67 0.04 4.07 -4.72
N LEU A 68 1.14 4.75 -5.01
CA LEU A 68 1.57 5.00 -6.39
C LEU A 68 1.75 3.70 -7.21
N LYS A 69 2.13 2.59 -6.58
CA LYS A 69 2.18 1.26 -7.22
C LYS A 69 0.82 0.75 -7.72
N ASP A 70 -0.30 1.31 -7.19
CA ASP A 70 -1.68 0.97 -7.53
C ASP A 70 -2.24 1.85 -8.65
N VAL A 71 -1.47 2.81 -9.14
CA VAL A 71 -1.80 3.74 -10.23
C VAL A 71 -1.02 3.34 -11.48
N HIS A 72 -1.59 3.63 -12.64
CA HIS A 72 -0.85 3.53 -13.89
C HIS A 72 0.14 4.70 -13.96
N TYR A 73 1.42 4.43 -14.23
CA TYR A 73 2.46 5.41 -14.56
C TYR A 73 3.41 4.81 -15.59
N HIS A 74 4.23 5.62 -16.24
CA HIS A 74 5.16 5.19 -17.31
C HIS A 74 6.32 4.38 -16.71
N LYS A 75 6.07 3.09 -16.42
CA LYS A 75 7.05 2.15 -15.84
C LYS A 75 8.17 1.85 -16.83
N GLY A 76 9.41 1.88 -16.33
CA GLY A 76 10.60 1.63 -17.16
C GLY A 76 10.96 2.78 -18.09
N PHE A 77 10.26 3.91 -18.02
CA PHE A 77 10.59 5.09 -18.81
C PHE A 77 11.68 5.90 -18.10
N TYR A 78 12.90 5.72 -18.52
CA TYR A 78 14.11 6.44 -18.13
C TYR A 78 15.21 6.19 -19.16
N LEU A 79 16.26 7.00 -19.16
CA LEU A 79 17.38 6.88 -20.08
C LEU A 79 18.71 6.89 -19.31
N SER A 80 19.75 6.26 -19.91
CA SER A 80 21.10 6.35 -19.37
C SER A 80 21.59 7.81 -19.39
N GLU A 81 22.24 8.25 -18.32
CA GLU A 81 22.88 9.57 -18.24
C GLU A 81 23.97 9.79 -19.32
N ASN A 82 24.48 8.68 -19.90
CA ASN A 82 25.48 8.70 -20.99
C ASN A 82 24.84 8.59 -22.37
N ALA A 83 23.53 8.55 -22.50
CA ALA A 83 22.86 8.68 -23.81
C ALA A 83 23.04 10.08 -24.38
N SER A 84 22.78 10.23 -25.66
CA SER A 84 22.84 11.54 -26.30
C SER A 84 21.63 12.43 -25.97
N ILE A 85 21.79 13.74 -26.06
CA ILE A 85 20.67 14.71 -25.99
C ILE A 85 19.62 14.37 -27.04
N TYR A 86 20.07 13.95 -28.25
CA TYR A 86 19.18 13.51 -29.33
C TYR A 86 18.28 12.34 -28.89
N ASP A 87 18.84 11.30 -28.26
CA ASP A 87 18.10 10.15 -27.80
C ASP A 87 17.06 10.54 -26.73
N GLY A 88 17.44 11.45 -25.82
CA GLY A 88 16.52 11.99 -24.83
C GLY A 88 15.32 12.69 -25.47
N TYR A 89 15.55 13.52 -26.46
CA TYR A 89 14.49 14.18 -27.23
C TYR A 89 13.57 13.16 -27.94
N GLN A 90 14.17 12.18 -28.63
CA GLN A 90 13.40 11.14 -29.34
C GLN A 90 12.57 10.29 -28.38
N ALA A 91 13.10 9.93 -27.21
CA ALA A 91 12.37 9.18 -26.19
C ALA A 91 11.14 9.95 -25.68
N MET A 92 11.29 11.25 -25.38
CA MET A 92 10.17 12.09 -24.95
C MET A 92 9.10 12.24 -26.03
N LEU A 93 9.50 12.42 -27.31
CA LEU A 93 8.56 12.55 -28.43
C LEU A 93 7.76 11.27 -28.63
N LYS A 94 8.41 10.11 -28.59
CA LYS A 94 7.78 8.81 -28.82
C LYS A 94 6.69 8.51 -27.81
N GLU A 95 6.91 8.85 -26.55
CA GLU A 95 5.98 8.56 -25.44
C GLU A 95 5.08 9.77 -25.10
N GLU A 96 5.17 10.86 -25.85
CA GLU A 96 4.41 12.11 -25.63
C GLU A 96 4.58 12.68 -24.20
N LEU A 97 5.82 12.58 -23.68
CA LEU A 97 6.16 13.03 -22.33
C LEU A 97 7.04 14.29 -22.37
N THR A 98 6.93 15.11 -21.34
CA THR A 98 7.66 16.38 -21.21
C THR A 98 8.78 16.34 -20.19
N GLY A 99 9.03 15.19 -19.59
CA GLY A 99 10.09 14.91 -18.62
C GLY A 99 10.71 13.54 -18.86
N LEU A 100 12.01 13.41 -18.58
CA LEU A 100 12.78 12.17 -18.76
C LEU A 100 13.71 11.97 -17.58
N PRO A 101 13.49 10.93 -16.75
CA PRO A 101 14.42 10.55 -15.71
C PRO A 101 15.71 9.99 -16.29
N LEU A 102 16.85 10.35 -15.69
CA LEU A 102 18.14 9.82 -16.03
C LEU A 102 18.66 8.85 -14.96
N VAL A 103 19.33 7.80 -15.40
CA VAL A 103 19.92 6.78 -14.55
C VAL A 103 21.38 6.52 -14.91
N ASP A 104 22.17 6.07 -13.91
CA ASP A 104 23.50 5.51 -14.17
C ASP A 104 23.43 4.04 -14.64
N GLN A 105 24.60 3.40 -14.74
CA GLN A 105 24.74 2.01 -15.19
C GLN A 105 24.03 1.00 -14.26
N ASP A 106 23.88 1.33 -12.97
CA ASP A 106 23.21 0.49 -11.97
C ASP A 106 21.71 0.77 -11.87
N GLY A 107 21.20 1.70 -12.68
CA GLY A 107 19.80 2.13 -12.68
C GLY A 107 19.44 3.08 -11.54
N GLN A 108 20.44 3.70 -10.89
CA GLN A 108 20.23 4.70 -9.85
C GLN A 108 19.80 6.03 -10.47
N PHE A 109 18.79 6.65 -9.87
CA PHE A 109 18.29 7.94 -10.31
C PHE A 109 19.33 9.05 -10.14
N LYS A 110 19.60 9.80 -11.22
CA LYS A 110 20.59 10.88 -11.28
C LYS A 110 19.98 12.26 -11.49
N GLY A 111 18.85 12.35 -12.18
CA GLY A 111 18.22 13.63 -12.46
C GLY A 111 17.00 13.51 -13.36
N LEU A 112 16.35 14.65 -13.59
CA LEU A 112 15.21 14.79 -14.48
C LEU A 112 15.54 15.89 -15.51
N ILE A 113 15.38 15.58 -16.78
CA ILE A 113 15.47 16.55 -17.88
C ILE A 113 14.05 16.82 -18.38
N THR A 114 13.77 18.07 -18.71
CA THR A 114 12.48 18.49 -19.26
C THR A 114 12.62 19.01 -20.71
N LEU A 115 11.52 19.04 -21.46
CA LEU A 115 11.50 19.68 -22.78
C LEU A 115 11.92 21.16 -22.72
N LYS A 116 11.69 21.84 -21.60
CA LYS A 116 12.15 23.22 -21.39
C LYS A 116 13.67 23.30 -21.36
N ASP A 117 14.33 22.35 -20.69
CA ASP A 117 15.80 22.29 -20.63
C ASP A 117 16.37 22.03 -22.02
N LEU A 118 15.77 21.10 -22.79
CA LEU A 118 16.15 20.81 -24.17
C LEU A 118 15.98 22.03 -25.08
N SER A 119 14.85 22.74 -24.98
CA SER A 119 14.59 23.91 -25.81
C SER A 119 15.54 25.08 -25.51
N HIS A 120 15.97 25.21 -24.24
CA HIS A 120 16.95 26.24 -23.87
C HIS A 120 18.28 26.07 -24.60
N ILE A 121 18.80 24.85 -24.69
CA ILE A 121 20.05 24.54 -25.42
C ILE A 121 19.88 24.75 -26.93
N LEU A 122 18.76 24.25 -27.49
CA LEU A 122 18.52 24.35 -28.93
C LEU A 122 18.38 25.80 -29.43
N ILE A 123 17.97 26.73 -28.58
CA ILE A 123 17.68 28.11 -28.95
C ILE A 123 18.80 29.07 -28.53
N ASN A 124 19.40 28.87 -27.35
CA ASN A 124 20.22 29.89 -26.69
C ASN A 124 21.73 29.58 -26.68
N GLU A 125 22.15 28.34 -26.94
CA GLU A 125 23.55 27.94 -26.82
C GLU A 125 24.17 27.65 -28.18
N ASN A 126 25.24 28.37 -28.51
CA ASN A 126 26.23 27.89 -29.47
C ASN A 126 27.03 26.79 -28.77
N VAL A 127 26.77 25.54 -29.13
CA VAL A 127 27.54 24.41 -28.58
C VAL A 127 28.92 24.45 -29.25
N GLU A 128 29.87 25.08 -28.57
CA GLU A 128 31.26 25.13 -29.03
C GLU A 128 32.07 23.91 -28.54
N ASP A 129 31.68 23.34 -27.41
CA ASP A 129 32.36 22.21 -26.78
C ASP A 129 31.52 20.93 -26.85
N LEU A 130 32.16 19.82 -27.17
CA LEU A 130 31.58 18.48 -27.08
C LEU A 130 32.07 17.77 -25.81
N TYR A 131 31.13 17.06 -25.18
CA TYR A 131 31.42 16.02 -24.20
C TYR A 131 30.51 14.82 -24.49
N THR A 132 31.03 13.86 -25.25
CA THR A 132 30.24 12.76 -25.82
C THR A 132 31.07 11.50 -26.00
N SER A 133 30.44 10.43 -26.49
CA SER A 133 31.14 9.22 -26.93
C SER A 133 31.25 9.15 -28.47
N TYR A 134 32.23 8.35 -28.91
CA TYR A 134 32.35 8.04 -30.32
C TYR A 134 31.08 7.38 -30.88
N ASP A 135 30.44 6.51 -30.07
CA ASP A 135 29.20 5.82 -30.43
C ASP A 135 28.00 6.78 -30.57
N ASN A 136 27.86 7.77 -29.66
CA ASN A 136 26.83 8.80 -29.79
C ASN A 136 27.00 9.61 -31.08
N LEU A 137 28.24 9.92 -31.46
CA LEU A 137 28.54 10.62 -32.75
C LEU A 137 28.11 9.75 -33.94
N LEU A 138 28.50 8.47 -33.96
CA LEU A 138 28.08 7.54 -35.01
C LEU A 138 26.57 7.43 -35.11
N HIS A 139 25.89 7.27 -33.97
CA HIS A 139 24.46 7.09 -33.95
C HIS A 139 23.69 8.32 -34.44
N VAL A 140 23.97 9.49 -33.88
CA VAL A 140 23.22 10.73 -34.19
C VAL A 140 23.52 11.24 -35.59
N LEU A 141 24.77 11.17 -36.02
CA LEU A 141 25.21 11.64 -37.33
C LEU A 141 25.09 10.57 -38.44
N LYS A 142 24.54 9.39 -38.12
CA LYS A 142 24.49 8.23 -39.04
C LYS A 142 25.84 7.93 -39.65
N GLY A 143 26.87 7.97 -38.81
CA GLY A 143 28.25 7.87 -39.23
C GLY A 143 28.74 6.45 -39.38
N GLU A 144 29.82 6.34 -40.15
CA GLU A 144 30.63 5.14 -40.33
C GLU A 144 31.97 5.33 -39.61
N GLU A 145 32.43 4.32 -38.88
CA GLU A 145 33.73 4.31 -38.23
C GLU A 145 34.83 4.15 -39.27
N ILE A 146 35.78 5.09 -39.30
CA ILE A 146 36.98 5.03 -40.18
C ILE A 146 38.21 4.70 -39.33
N CYS A 147 38.42 5.43 -38.25
CA CYS A 147 39.53 5.21 -37.33
C CYS A 147 39.08 5.55 -35.89
N ARG A 148 39.16 4.58 -35.00
CA ARG A 148 38.83 4.74 -33.58
C ARG A 148 40.06 4.58 -32.70
N SER A 149 40.38 5.62 -31.95
CA SER A 149 41.49 5.64 -31.01
C SER A 149 41.00 5.78 -29.57
N LYS A 150 39.99 6.61 -29.31
CA LYS A 150 39.40 6.85 -28.00
C LYS A 150 37.89 6.83 -28.08
N ASP A 151 37.25 6.32 -27.06
CA ASP A 151 35.78 6.26 -26.98
C ASP A 151 35.16 7.57 -26.49
N GLU A 152 35.78 8.23 -25.53
CA GLU A 152 35.33 9.51 -25.01
C GLU A 152 35.90 10.67 -25.82
N ILE A 153 35.02 11.50 -26.33
CA ILE A 153 35.33 12.65 -27.17
C ILE A 153 35.01 13.93 -26.42
N VAL A 154 36.06 14.63 -26.01
CA VAL A 154 35.95 15.94 -25.33
C VAL A 154 36.80 16.95 -26.11
N GLY A 155 36.21 18.05 -26.54
CA GLY A 155 36.94 19.07 -27.29
C GLY A 155 36.05 20.12 -27.93
N LYS A 156 36.69 21.07 -28.65
CA LYS A 156 36.05 22.19 -29.33
C LYS A 156 35.71 21.85 -30.76
N ILE A 157 34.53 22.25 -31.20
CA ILE A 157 34.06 22.06 -32.57
C ILE A 157 34.61 23.17 -33.45
N LEU A 158 35.25 22.78 -34.55
CA LEU A 158 35.72 23.68 -35.60
C LEU A 158 35.20 23.21 -36.97
N VAL A 159 34.79 24.13 -37.79
CA VAL A 159 34.34 23.85 -39.15
C VAL A 159 35.35 24.42 -40.14
N ALA A 160 35.88 23.56 -41.01
CA ALA A 160 36.82 24.00 -42.07
C ALA A 160 36.09 24.77 -43.17
N ALA A 161 35.76 26.03 -42.94
CA ALA A 161 35.02 26.88 -43.90
C ALA A 161 35.90 27.67 -44.87
N TYR A 162 37.17 27.96 -44.52
CA TYR A 162 38.11 28.73 -45.35
C TYR A 162 38.76 27.87 -46.45
N ARG A 163 39.38 28.51 -47.44
CA ARG A 163 40.25 27.79 -48.36
C ARG A 163 41.38 27.10 -47.63
N SER A 164 41.84 25.95 -48.12
CA SER A 164 42.82 25.10 -47.37
C SER A 164 44.07 25.90 -46.96
N THR A 165 44.65 26.75 -47.88
CA THR A 165 45.80 27.59 -47.57
C THR A 165 45.51 28.59 -46.44
N THR A 166 44.37 29.28 -46.50
CA THR A 166 43.93 30.25 -45.47
C THR A 166 43.65 29.58 -44.17
N PHE A 167 43.03 28.39 -44.19
CA PHE A 167 42.76 27.61 -42.97
C PHE A 167 44.06 27.22 -42.27
N MET A 168 44.99 26.61 -42.96
CA MET A 168 46.26 26.18 -42.41
C MET A 168 47.17 27.34 -41.93
N SER A 169 47.02 28.56 -42.45
CA SER A 169 47.81 29.74 -42.04
C SER A 169 47.20 30.46 -40.82
N ASN A 170 45.86 30.41 -40.64
CA ASN A 170 45.15 31.24 -39.69
C ASN A 170 44.53 30.48 -38.54
N VAL A 171 44.37 29.15 -38.65
CA VAL A 171 43.78 28.31 -37.64
C VAL A 171 44.84 27.37 -37.03
N ASN A 172 45.18 27.61 -35.80
CA ASN A 172 46.07 26.72 -35.04
C ASN A 172 45.23 25.62 -34.42
N LEU A 173 45.42 24.39 -34.87
CA LEU A 173 44.74 23.21 -34.34
C LEU A 173 45.57 22.57 -33.21
N ASP A 174 44.86 22.02 -32.23
CA ASP A 174 45.47 21.27 -31.14
C ASP A 174 44.71 19.96 -30.81
N SER A 175 45.19 19.24 -29.80
CA SER A 175 44.62 17.95 -29.39
C SER A 175 43.24 18.01 -28.76
N ASN A 176 42.67 19.20 -28.57
CA ASN A 176 41.31 19.40 -28.06
C ASN A 176 40.31 19.71 -29.17
N ASP A 177 40.80 19.87 -30.40
CA ASP A 177 39.92 20.27 -31.52
C ASP A 177 39.22 19.07 -32.16
N ILE A 178 37.97 19.29 -32.53
CA ILE A 178 37.12 18.36 -33.29
C ILE A 178 36.79 19.05 -34.60
N LEU A 179 37.33 18.54 -35.69
CA LEU A 179 37.24 19.21 -37.00
C LEU A 179 36.13 18.60 -37.86
N ILE A 180 35.20 19.42 -38.32
CA ILE A 180 34.22 19.07 -39.34
C ILE A 180 34.77 19.55 -40.69
N VAL A 181 34.97 18.61 -41.62
CA VAL A 181 35.57 18.90 -42.92
C VAL A 181 34.96 18.01 -44.02
N GLY A 182 34.84 18.54 -45.23
CA GLY A 182 34.49 17.76 -46.40
C GLY A 182 35.73 17.23 -47.13
N ASP A 183 35.67 17.12 -48.46
CA ASP A 183 36.72 16.58 -49.33
C ASP A 183 37.90 17.55 -49.48
N ARG A 184 38.73 17.69 -48.45
CA ARG A 184 39.89 18.60 -48.38
C ARG A 184 41.12 17.89 -47.81
N HIS A 185 41.76 17.08 -48.64
CA HIS A 185 42.86 16.23 -48.20
C HIS A 185 44.00 16.97 -47.50
N SER A 186 44.38 18.16 -47.90
CA SER A 186 45.46 18.97 -47.28
C SER A 186 45.08 19.47 -45.88
N VAL A 187 43.78 19.74 -45.61
CA VAL A 187 43.28 20.13 -44.30
C VAL A 187 43.19 18.91 -43.37
N ILE A 188 42.76 17.78 -43.92
CA ILE A 188 42.72 16.50 -43.21
C ILE A 188 44.12 16.10 -42.73
N GLU A 189 45.11 16.13 -43.64
CA GLU A 189 46.50 15.81 -43.32
C GLU A 189 47.08 16.77 -42.27
N TYR A 190 46.81 18.06 -42.39
CA TYR A 190 47.22 19.08 -41.43
C TYR A 190 46.63 18.79 -40.05
N ALA A 191 45.32 18.53 -39.98
CA ALA A 191 44.64 18.22 -38.72
C ALA A 191 45.18 16.95 -38.06
N ILE A 192 45.47 15.89 -38.83
CA ILE A 192 46.07 14.67 -38.31
C ILE A 192 47.47 14.95 -37.74
N ASN A 193 48.29 15.74 -38.44
CA ASN A 193 49.62 16.12 -37.98
C ASN A 193 49.60 16.99 -36.72
N CYS A 194 48.58 17.81 -36.52
CA CYS A 194 48.33 18.56 -35.28
C CYS A 194 47.82 17.70 -34.16
N GLY A 195 47.42 16.43 -34.41
CA GLY A 195 46.95 15.50 -33.39
C GLY A 195 45.58 15.88 -32.85
N VAL A 196 44.66 16.41 -33.67
CA VAL A 196 43.30 16.77 -33.23
C VAL A 196 42.56 15.58 -32.60
N LYS A 197 41.62 15.87 -31.75
CA LYS A 197 40.84 14.85 -31.07
C LYS A 197 40.06 13.96 -32.04
N MET A 198 39.42 14.59 -33.04
CA MET A 198 38.58 13.89 -33.98
C MET A 198 38.41 14.67 -35.29
N ILE A 199 38.24 13.95 -36.39
CA ILE A 199 37.83 14.49 -37.69
C ILE A 199 36.49 13.86 -38.07
N ILE A 200 35.51 14.69 -38.38
CA ILE A 200 34.20 14.31 -38.90
C ILE A 200 34.17 14.65 -40.40
N LEU A 201 34.19 13.64 -41.25
CA LEU A 201 34.10 13.76 -42.70
C LEU A 201 32.63 13.87 -43.12
N SER A 202 32.21 15.03 -43.63
CA SER A 202 30.85 15.30 -44.07
C SER A 202 30.61 14.96 -45.53
N GLY A 203 29.36 14.57 -45.90
CA GLY A 203 28.95 14.35 -47.29
C GLY A 203 29.57 13.11 -47.93
N ASP A 204 29.75 12.04 -47.18
CA ASP A 204 30.41 10.80 -47.64
C ASP A 204 31.80 11.04 -48.29
N SER A 205 32.50 12.08 -47.84
CA SER A 205 33.80 12.47 -48.37
C SER A 205 34.80 11.32 -48.36
N PHE A 206 35.53 11.18 -49.49
CA PHE A 206 36.58 10.17 -49.61
C PHE A 206 37.78 10.52 -48.73
N ILE A 207 38.39 9.50 -48.11
CA ILE A 207 39.66 9.62 -47.39
C ILE A 207 40.67 8.62 -47.94
N LYS A 208 41.92 9.07 -48.12
CA LYS A 208 43.01 8.22 -48.57
C LYS A 208 43.47 7.28 -47.49
N GLU A 209 43.92 6.07 -47.86
CA GLU A 209 44.47 5.09 -46.90
C GLU A 209 45.69 5.65 -46.16
N GLU A 210 46.55 6.44 -46.84
CA GLU A 210 47.68 7.14 -46.22
C GLU A 210 47.26 7.99 -45.00
N HIS A 211 46.12 8.69 -45.10
CA HIS A 211 45.58 9.51 -43.99
C HIS A 211 45.04 8.65 -42.88
N ILE A 212 44.45 7.49 -43.17
CA ILE A 212 43.95 6.56 -42.19
C ILE A 212 45.11 5.97 -41.38
N GLU A 213 46.19 5.55 -42.06
CA GLU A 213 47.40 5.06 -41.41
C GLU A 213 48.06 6.14 -40.54
N LEU A 214 48.15 7.37 -41.05
CA LEU A 214 48.68 8.51 -40.29
C LEU A 214 47.83 8.84 -39.07
N ALA A 215 46.50 8.77 -39.17
CA ALA A 215 45.57 8.98 -38.08
C ALA A 215 45.72 7.91 -36.96
N ARG A 216 45.88 6.65 -37.36
CA ARG A 216 46.16 5.55 -36.41
C ARG A 216 47.46 5.80 -35.64
N LYS A 217 48.51 6.23 -36.34
CA LYS A 217 49.81 6.55 -35.74
C LYS A 217 49.73 7.72 -34.76
N ASN A 218 48.93 8.73 -35.07
CA ASN A 218 48.79 9.96 -34.30
C ASN A 218 47.61 9.90 -33.31
N HIS A 219 46.95 8.75 -33.19
CA HIS A 219 45.82 8.53 -32.30
C HIS A 219 44.64 9.49 -32.53
N VAL A 220 44.35 9.85 -33.77
CA VAL A 220 43.25 10.72 -34.18
C VAL A 220 42.04 9.87 -34.52
N ASN A 221 40.87 10.20 -33.94
CA ASN A 221 39.61 9.57 -34.31
C ASN A 221 39.11 10.13 -35.66
N ILE A 222 38.60 9.28 -36.54
CA ILE A 222 37.96 9.70 -37.79
C ILE A 222 36.67 8.95 -38.01
N MET A 223 35.59 9.67 -38.26
CA MET A 223 34.34 9.13 -38.75
C MET A 223 33.91 9.79 -40.05
N ARG A 224 33.08 9.12 -40.83
CA ARG A 224 32.44 9.65 -42.03
C ARG A 224 30.92 9.66 -41.85
N THR A 225 30.23 10.66 -42.37
CA THR A 225 28.77 10.76 -42.34
C THR A 225 28.22 11.18 -43.69
N PRO A 226 27.03 10.65 -44.11
CA PRO A 226 26.36 11.08 -45.33
C PRO A 226 25.80 12.51 -45.25
N TYR A 227 25.72 13.09 -44.05
CA TYR A 227 25.19 14.42 -43.84
C TYR A 227 26.20 15.48 -44.35
N ASP A 228 25.67 16.53 -45.01
CA ASP A 228 26.46 17.69 -45.36
C ASP A 228 26.97 18.47 -44.13
N THR A 229 27.95 19.35 -44.36
CA THR A 229 28.59 20.14 -43.29
C THR A 229 27.59 20.96 -42.47
N TYR A 230 26.55 21.53 -43.10
CA TYR A 230 25.55 22.33 -42.40
C TYR A 230 24.72 21.46 -41.44
N ARG A 231 24.27 20.30 -41.93
CA ARG A 231 23.51 19.37 -41.12
C ARG A 231 24.33 18.78 -39.95
N VAL A 232 25.61 18.44 -40.23
CA VAL A 232 26.54 17.99 -39.17
C VAL A 232 26.69 19.08 -38.11
N SER A 233 26.96 20.33 -38.51
CA SER A 233 27.13 21.45 -37.57
C SER A 233 25.91 21.68 -36.68
N ARG A 234 24.70 21.43 -37.20
CA ARG A 234 23.46 21.55 -36.43
C ARG A 234 23.23 20.39 -35.48
N LEU A 235 23.65 19.18 -35.80
CA LEU A 235 23.33 17.96 -35.03
C LEU A 235 24.45 17.57 -34.09
N VAL A 236 25.68 17.96 -34.32
CA VAL A 236 26.84 17.52 -33.56
C VAL A 236 26.72 17.85 -32.07
N GLY A 237 26.18 19.01 -31.69
CA GLY A 237 25.92 19.36 -30.29
C GLY A 237 24.90 18.46 -29.60
N LEU A 238 23.97 17.86 -30.36
CA LEU A 238 22.98 16.93 -29.82
C LEU A 238 23.55 15.55 -29.49
N THR A 239 24.82 15.29 -29.88
CA THR A 239 25.53 14.07 -29.52
C THR A 239 26.06 14.09 -28.10
N ASN A 240 26.13 15.27 -27.45
CA ASN A 240 26.57 15.41 -26.06
C ASN A 240 25.81 14.47 -25.13
N TYR A 241 26.51 14.00 -24.09
CA TYR A 241 25.86 13.24 -23.02
C TYR A 241 24.75 14.06 -22.41
N ILE A 242 23.56 13.47 -22.28
CA ILE A 242 22.39 14.15 -21.71
C ILE A 242 22.60 14.57 -20.24
N LYS A 243 23.49 13.91 -19.51
CA LYS A 243 23.88 14.29 -18.13
C LYS A 243 24.44 15.72 -18.03
N THR A 244 25.00 16.27 -19.11
CA THR A 244 25.51 17.65 -19.14
C THR A 244 24.41 18.69 -18.92
N MET A 245 23.15 18.30 -19.11
CA MET A 245 21.97 19.15 -18.94
C MET A 245 21.36 19.07 -17.55
N VAL A 246 21.79 18.13 -16.69
CA VAL A 246 21.22 17.97 -15.36
C VAL A 246 21.50 19.20 -14.51
N GLN A 247 20.43 19.88 -14.10
CA GLN A 247 20.53 21.01 -13.20
C GLN A 247 20.97 20.57 -11.80
N ILE A 248 21.62 21.48 -11.05
CA ILE A 248 22.13 21.24 -9.68
C ILE A 248 20.99 20.92 -8.68
N PHE A 249 19.76 21.34 -8.96
CA PHE A 249 18.61 21.12 -8.07
C PHE A 249 18.06 19.71 -8.23
N LYS A 250 17.99 18.98 -7.09
CA LYS A 250 17.32 17.66 -7.08
C LYS A 250 15.83 17.84 -7.34
N PRO A 251 15.28 17.22 -8.38
CA PRO A 251 13.84 17.22 -8.61
C PRO A 251 13.12 16.47 -7.49
N THR A 252 11.87 16.84 -7.24
CA THR A 252 11.00 16.08 -6.34
C THR A 252 10.73 14.70 -6.94
N THR A 253 10.92 13.67 -6.16
CA THR A 253 10.68 12.27 -6.54
C THR A 253 9.64 11.66 -5.61
N PHE A 254 8.94 10.61 -6.07
CA PHE A 254 8.03 9.83 -5.26
C PHE A 254 8.46 8.37 -5.19
N LEU A 255 8.19 7.75 -4.03
CA LEU A 255 8.34 6.30 -3.88
C LEU A 255 7.09 5.60 -4.43
N GLU A 256 7.26 4.39 -4.98
CA GLU A 256 6.11 3.58 -5.40
C GLU A 256 5.15 3.24 -4.25
N THR A 257 5.62 3.39 -3.00
CA THR A 257 4.84 3.16 -1.77
C THR A 257 4.18 4.42 -1.22
N ASP A 258 4.44 5.60 -1.78
CA ASP A 258 3.82 6.85 -1.33
C ASP A 258 2.31 6.84 -1.61
N PHE A 259 1.54 7.43 -0.71
CA PHE A 259 0.10 7.52 -0.88
C PHE A 259 -0.27 8.55 -1.96
N VAL A 260 -1.27 8.20 -2.76
CA VAL A 260 -1.76 9.07 -3.84
C VAL A 260 -2.29 10.40 -3.29
N SER A 261 -2.95 10.39 -2.12
CA SER A 261 -3.39 11.60 -1.42
C SER A 261 -2.25 12.58 -1.18
N ASP A 262 -1.13 12.08 -0.65
CA ASP A 262 0.04 12.91 -0.29
C ASP A 262 0.71 13.47 -1.55
N ILE A 263 0.74 12.67 -2.64
CA ILE A 263 1.25 13.12 -3.94
C ILE A 263 0.40 14.27 -4.49
N ILE A 264 -0.92 14.16 -4.41
CA ILE A 264 -1.85 15.22 -4.87
C ILE A 264 -1.64 16.49 -4.04
N ASP A 265 -1.55 16.37 -2.72
CA ASP A 265 -1.34 17.50 -1.82
C ASP A 265 0.01 18.20 -2.08
N MET A 266 1.06 17.43 -2.34
CA MET A 266 2.37 17.97 -2.69
C MET A 266 2.34 18.65 -4.06
N ASN A 267 1.67 18.06 -5.06
CA ASN A 267 1.55 18.66 -6.38
C ASN A 267 0.76 19.98 -6.37
N ASN A 268 -0.26 20.11 -5.52
CA ASN A 268 -1.00 21.36 -5.35
C ASN A 268 -0.10 22.53 -4.91
N LYS A 269 0.99 22.23 -4.19
CA LYS A 269 2.00 23.21 -3.75
C LYS A 269 3.04 23.49 -4.82
N LEU A 270 3.58 22.45 -5.47
CA LEU A 270 4.71 22.53 -6.40
C LEU A 270 4.29 22.83 -7.84
N LYS A 271 3.10 22.37 -8.24
CA LYS A 271 2.53 22.55 -9.61
C LYS A 271 3.43 22.03 -10.74
N HIS A 272 4.15 20.94 -10.50
CA HIS A 272 4.89 20.24 -11.55
C HIS A 272 3.98 19.26 -12.30
N THR A 273 4.36 18.90 -13.52
CA THR A 273 3.59 17.99 -14.39
C THR A 273 4.12 16.56 -14.35
N ASN A 274 5.42 16.40 -14.07
CA ASN A 274 6.11 15.12 -14.12
C ASN A 274 6.96 14.91 -12.88
N TYR A 275 6.95 13.68 -12.36
CA TYR A 275 7.73 13.29 -11.19
C TYR A 275 8.41 11.93 -11.42
N PRO A 276 9.73 11.82 -11.23
CA PRO A 276 10.40 10.53 -11.23
C PRO A 276 9.87 9.64 -10.11
N VAL A 277 9.64 8.37 -10.42
CA VAL A 277 9.26 7.34 -9.46
C VAL A 277 10.48 6.49 -9.15
N ILE A 278 10.81 6.36 -7.86
CA ILE A 278 11.96 5.61 -7.38
C ILE A 278 11.56 4.56 -6.33
N ASN A 279 12.42 3.61 -6.07
CA ASN A 279 12.28 2.72 -4.93
C ASN A 279 13.12 3.21 -3.73
N LYS A 280 13.02 2.50 -2.59
CA LYS A 280 13.77 2.83 -1.35
C LYS A 280 15.30 2.85 -1.53
N ASN A 281 15.80 2.17 -2.54
CA ASN A 281 17.23 2.11 -2.86
C ASN A 281 17.62 3.14 -3.93
N ASN A 282 16.82 4.19 -4.17
CA ASN A 282 17.01 5.22 -5.17
C ASN A 282 17.07 4.70 -6.63
N LYS A 283 16.62 3.47 -6.90
CA LYS A 283 16.55 2.94 -8.26
C LYS A 283 15.33 3.55 -8.97
N CYS A 284 15.53 4.08 -10.18
CA CYS A 284 14.45 4.65 -10.97
C CYS A 284 13.50 3.55 -11.48
N LEU A 285 12.20 3.74 -11.26
CA LEU A 285 11.14 2.84 -11.71
C LEU A 285 10.37 3.38 -12.92
N GLY A 286 10.47 4.69 -13.19
CA GLY A 286 9.80 5.35 -14.30
C GLY A 286 9.41 6.79 -14.02
N LEU A 287 8.39 7.28 -14.73
CA LEU A 287 7.88 8.64 -14.66
C LEU A 287 6.37 8.65 -14.37
N LEU A 288 5.96 9.40 -13.38
CA LEU A 288 4.56 9.75 -13.11
C LEU A 288 4.23 11.07 -13.81
N LYS A 289 3.25 11.07 -14.70
CA LYS A 289 2.57 12.28 -15.14
C LYS A 289 1.39 12.53 -14.21
N ILE A 290 1.26 13.74 -13.68
CA ILE A 290 0.24 14.01 -12.64
C ILE A 290 -1.20 13.68 -13.09
N THR A 291 -1.48 13.76 -14.38
CA THR A 291 -2.76 13.36 -14.96
C THR A 291 -3.05 11.86 -14.86
N ASP A 292 -2.02 11.03 -14.72
CA ASP A 292 -2.16 9.57 -14.60
C ASP A 292 -2.85 9.19 -13.26
N LEU A 293 -2.79 10.09 -12.26
CA LEU A 293 -3.50 9.91 -10.99
C LEU A 293 -5.02 9.87 -11.12
N SER A 294 -5.57 10.23 -12.27
CA SER A 294 -7.01 10.06 -12.55
C SER A 294 -7.38 8.61 -12.84
N GLU A 295 -6.44 7.78 -13.30
CA GLU A 295 -6.63 6.36 -13.62
C GLU A 295 -6.26 5.48 -12.40
N LYS A 296 -7.12 5.51 -11.38
CA LYS A 296 -6.93 4.75 -10.13
C LYS A 296 -7.46 3.33 -10.28
N ILE A 297 -6.73 2.36 -9.73
CA ILE A 297 -7.19 0.97 -9.61
C ILE A 297 -7.32 0.66 -8.12
N PRO A 298 -8.51 0.90 -7.52
CA PRO A 298 -8.75 0.66 -6.11
C PRO A 298 -8.45 -0.77 -5.69
N LYS A 299 -8.03 -0.96 -4.44
CA LYS A 299 -7.93 -2.28 -3.84
C LYS A 299 -9.34 -2.82 -3.61
N LYS A 300 -9.60 -4.04 -4.07
CA LYS A 300 -10.89 -4.71 -3.85
C LYS A 300 -10.96 -5.30 -2.46
N VAL A 301 -12.08 -5.07 -1.79
CA VAL A 301 -12.31 -5.55 -0.43
C VAL A 301 -13.68 -6.18 -0.28
N ILE A 302 -13.77 -7.17 0.60
CA ILE A 302 -15.02 -7.77 1.08
C ILE A 302 -15.02 -7.59 2.60
N LEU A 303 -16.11 -7.08 3.13
CA LEU A 303 -16.28 -6.88 4.56
C LEU A 303 -17.07 -8.04 5.14
N VAL A 304 -16.65 -8.54 6.30
CA VAL A 304 -17.38 -9.52 7.08
C VAL A 304 -17.56 -8.98 8.50
N ASP A 305 -18.68 -9.31 9.14
CA ASP A 305 -18.94 -9.05 10.54
C ASP A 305 -18.89 -7.57 10.94
N HIS A 306 -19.07 -6.68 10.01
CA HIS A 306 -19.29 -5.25 10.24
C HIS A 306 -19.74 -4.55 8.98
N ASN A 307 -20.49 -3.45 9.15
CA ASN A 307 -20.91 -2.56 8.08
C ASN A 307 -20.82 -1.07 8.50
N GLU A 308 -19.90 -0.76 9.43
CA GLU A 308 -19.62 0.58 9.90
C GLU A 308 -18.19 1.02 9.53
N LYS A 309 -18.05 2.22 8.95
CA LYS A 309 -16.76 2.77 8.53
C LYS A 309 -15.76 2.90 9.68
N LEU A 310 -16.22 3.32 10.87
CA LEU A 310 -15.36 3.51 12.04
C LEU A 310 -14.73 2.21 12.55
N GLN A 311 -15.40 1.10 12.32
CA GLN A 311 -14.94 -0.24 12.69
C GLN A 311 -14.04 -0.88 11.62
N SER A 312 -13.94 -0.27 10.44
CA SER A 312 -13.23 -0.82 9.29
C SER A 312 -11.80 -0.30 9.17
N VAL A 313 -11.08 -0.80 8.16
CA VAL A 313 -9.70 -0.46 7.83
C VAL A 313 -9.54 1.02 7.44
N GLU A 314 -8.37 1.59 7.67
CA GLU A 314 -8.04 2.92 7.17
C GLU A 314 -8.02 2.97 5.63
N GLY A 315 -8.53 4.05 5.07
CA GLY A 315 -8.60 4.26 3.62
C GLY A 315 -9.72 3.49 2.92
N LEU A 316 -10.72 3.00 3.65
CA LEU A 316 -11.87 2.28 3.08
C LEU A 316 -12.58 3.08 1.97
N ASP A 317 -12.64 4.41 2.08
CA ASP A 317 -13.25 5.29 1.04
C ASP A 317 -12.49 5.27 -0.29
N GLU A 318 -11.22 4.89 -0.27
CA GLU A 318 -10.39 4.77 -1.47
C GLU A 318 -10.44 3.36 -2.06
N ALA A 319 -11.05 2.39 -1.35
CA ALA A 319 -11.16 1.01 -1.77
C ALA A 319 -12.43 0.74 -2.56
N ASP A 320 -12.43 -0.35 -3.31
CA ASP A 320 -13.58 -0.89 -4.02
C ASP A 320 -14.23 -1.99 -3.17
N ILE A 321 -15.29 -1.64 -2.42
CA ILE A 321 -16.07 -2.60 -1.64
C ILE A 321 -16.96 -3.37 -2.62
N ILE A 322 -16.72 -4.67 -2.77
CA ILE A 322 -17.47 -5.50 -3.70
C ILE A 322 -18.59 -6.32 -3.06
N GLU A 323 -18.41 -6.69 -1.78
CA GLU A 323 -19.43 -7.44 -1.02
C GLU A 323 -19.34 -7.10 0.48
N ILE A 324 -20.47 -7.24 1.18
CA ILE A 324 -20.57 -7.16 2.65
C ILE A 324 -21.42 -8.33 3.15
N PHE A 325 -20.92 -9.02 4.17
CA PHE A 325 -21.65 -10.10 4.87
C PHE A 325 -21.66 -9.81 6.36
N ASP A 326 -22.85 -9.65 6.95
CA ASP A 326 -22.97 -9.16 8.32
C ASP A 326 -24.26 -9.64 8.99
N HIS A 327 -24.28 -9.66 10.31
CA HIS A 327 -25.44 -9.96 11.13
C HIS A 327 -25.80 -8.84 12.11
N HIS A 328 -25.07 -7.73 12.08
CA HIS A 328 -25.29 -6.55 12.90
C HIS A 328 -26.39 -5.63 12.35
N ASN A 329 -26.75 -4.61 13.13
CA ASN A 329 -27.59 -3.52 12.65
C ASN A 329 -26.94 -2.80 11.48
N LEU A 330 -27.76 -2.21 10.59
CA LEU A 330 -27.25 -1.45 9.45
C LEU A 330 -26.48 -0.21 9.91
N GLY A 331 -25.26 -0.11 9.47
CA GLY A 331 -24.33 0.99 9.76
C GLY A 331 -24.28 2.06 8.67
N SER A 332 -23.16 2.76 8.62
CA SER A 332 -22.97 4.00 7.84
C SER A 332 -22.15 3.83 6.54
N ILE A 333 -21.83 2.60 6.12
CA ILE A 333 -21.03 2.38 4.92
C ILE A 333 -21.83 2.74 3.67
N THR A 334 -21.22 3.55 2.81
CA THR A 334 -21.74 3.91 1.48
C THR A 334 -20.80 3.37 0.40
N THR A 335 -21.34 2.99 -0.74
CA THR A 335 -20.59 2.48 -1.88
C THR A 335 -20.86 3.28 -3.15
N ASN A 336 -19.87 3.36 -4.05
CA ASN A 336 -19.99 4.11 -5.29
C ASN A 336 -20.78 3.37 -6.39
N HIS A 337 -21.03 2.10 -6.20
CA HIS A 337 -21.78 1.24 -7.12
C HIS A 337 -22.56 0.19 -6.32
N PRO A 338 -23.58 -0.46 -6.94
CA PRO A 338 -24.30 -1.57 -6.31
C PRO A 338 -23.35 -2.73 -5.97
N ILE A 339 -23.53 -3.29 -4.77
CA ILE A 339 -22.74 -4.44 -4.27
C ILE A 339 -23.65 -5.56 -3.80
N ASN A 340 -23.09 -6.75 -3.60
CA ASN A 340 -23.77 -7.80 -2.86
C ASN A 340 -23.69 -7.50 -1.36
N PHE A 341 -24.84 -7.10 -0.78
CA PHE A 341 -24.96 -6.91 0.66
C PHE A 341 -25.90 -7.96 1.23
N ARG A 342 -25.35 -8.85 2.06
CA ARG A 342 -26.11 -9.90 2.72
C ARG A 342 -26.04 -9.70 4.23
N ASN A 343 -27.09 -9.09 4.78
CA ASN A 343 -27.29 -8.96 6.21
C ASN A 343 -28.44 -9.89 6.63
N MET A 344 -28.20 -10.69 7.67
CA MET A 344 -29.18 -11.67 8.17
C MET A 344 -29.27 -11.61 9.68
N SER A 345 -30.49 -11.70 10.21
CA SER A 345 -30.72 -11.81 11.66
C SER A 345 -30.42 -13.24 12.12
N VAL A 346 -29.14 -13.54 12.32
CA VAL A 346 -28.57 -14.79 12.84
C VAL A 346 -27.60 -14.47 13.98
N GLY A 347 -27.10 -15.47 14.67
CA GLY A 347 -26.22 -15.29 15.81
C GLY A 347 -24.78 -14.97 15.45
N SER A 348 -24.34 -15.23 14.18
CA SER A 348 -22.95 -15.09 13.76
C SER A 348 -22.83 -14.94 12.24
N THR A 349 -21.86 -14.18 11.77
CA THR A 349 -21.51 -14.08 10.35
C THR A 349 -21.00 -15.41 9.79
N CYS A 350 -20.34 -16.25 10.60
CA CYS A 350 -19.96 -17.61 10.21
C CYS A 350 -21.16 -18.48 9.82
N THR A 351 -22.36 -18.26 10.40
CA THR A 351 -23.60 -18.92 9.98
C THR A 351 -23.99 -18.52 8.55
N ILE A 352 -23.80 -17.25 8.18
CA ILE A 352 -24.05 -16.79 6.80
C ILE A 352 -23.07 -17.47 5.85
N VAL A 353 -21.78 -17.52 6.19
CA VAL A 353 -20.74 -18.16 5.37
C VAL A 353 -21.01 -19.66 5.23
N CYS A 354 -21.36 -20.35 6.30
CA CYS A 354 -21.75 -21.78 6.25
C CYS A 354 -22.93 -22.02 5.29
N SER A 355 -23.95 -21.17 5.37
CA SER A 355 -25.10 -21.23 4.46
C SER A 355 -24.69 -21.04 3.00
N MET A 356 -23.73 -20.14 2.73
CA MET A 356 -23.20 -19.90 1.36
C MET A 356 -22.47 -21.13 0.79
N PHE A 357 -21.70 -21.85 1.59
CA PHE A 357 -21.11 -23.13 1.16
C PHE A 357 -22.17 -24.13 0.70
N ARG A 358 -23.25 -24.27 1.50
CA ARG A 358 -24.37 -25.16 1.17
C ARG A 358 -25.12 -24.72 -0.09
N GLU A 359 -25.40 -23.42 -0.23
CA GLU A 359 -26.04 -22.83 -1.42
C GLU A 359 -25.24 -23.05 -2.71
N ARG A 360 -23.90 -23.07 -2.62
CA ARG A 360 -22.99 -23.26 -3.74
C ARG A 360 -22.57 -24.72 -3.96
N ASN A 361 -23.03 -25.65 -3.09
CA ASN A 361 -22.62 -27.05 -3.12
C ASN A 361 -21.09 -27.24 -3.07
N ILE A 362 -20.39 -26.40 -2.32
CA ILE A 362 -18.94 -26.52 -2.12
C ILE A 362 -18.70 -27.31 -0.82
N THR A 363 -17.84 -28.32 -0.92
CA THR A 363 -17.44 -29.13 0.24
C THR A 363 -16.60 -28.31 1.19
N ILE A 364 -16.95 -28.32 2.48
CA ILE A 364 -16.19 -27.64 3.53
C ILE A 364 -15.12 -28.62 4.06
N PRO A 365 -13.82 -28.29 4.02
CA PRO A 365 -12.80 -29.14 4.63
C PRO A 365 -12.86 -29.03 6.16
N LYS A 366 -12.28 -30.00 6.87
CA LYS A 366 -12.36 -30.15 8.33
C LYS A 366 -11.87 -28.93 9.10
N ASP A 367 -10.78 -28.37 8.68
CA ASP A 367 -10.15 -27.16 9.28
C ASP A 367 -11.04 -25.91 9.13
N ILE A 368 -11.61 -25.70 7.94
CA ILE A 368 -12.54 -24.60 7.67
C ILE A 368 -13.88 -24.78 8.40
N ALA A 369 -14.36 -26.04 8.49
CA ALA A 369 -15.54 -26.35 9.26
C ALA A 369 -15.34 -26.03 10.76
N GLY A 370 -14.17 -26.36 11.29
CA GLY A 370 -13.78 -26.01 12.65
C GLY A 370 -13.67 -24.50 12.87
N ALA A 371 -13.11 -23.76 11.92
CA ALA A 371 -13.06 -22.30 11.98
C ALA A 371 -14.47 -21.69 12.05
N LEU A 372 -15.34 -22.02 11.10
CA LEU A 372 -16.71 -21.51 11.08
C LEU A 372 -17.51 -21.91 12.33
N LEU A 373 -17.32 -23.14 12.80
CA LEU A 373 -17.92 -23.60 14.07
C LEU A 373 -17.49 -22.75 15.25
N SER A 374 -16.19 -22.41 15.32
CA SER A 374 -15.64 -21.58 16.41
C SER A 374 -16.28 -20.18 16.46
N GLY A 375 -16.43 -19.51 15.27
CA GLY A 375 -17.10 -18.21 15.21
C GLY A 375 -18.56 -18.30 15.69
N ILE A 376 -19.32 -19.30 15.25
CA ILE A 376 -20.72 -19.46 15.70
C ILE A 376 -20.80 -19.71 17.19
N LEU A 377 -19.97 -20.60 17.73
CA LEU A 377 -20.00 -20.94 19.18
C LEU A 377 -19.58 -19.76 20.04
N SER A 378 -18.63 -18.94 19.59
CA SER A 378 -18.21 -17.72 20.28
C SER A 378 -19.36 -16.72 20.38
N ASP A 379 -19.92 -16.28 19.25
CA ASP A 379 -20.94 -15.23 19.20
C ASP A 379 -22.29 -15.64 19.81
N THR A 380 -22.59 -16.93 19.76
CA THR A 380 -23.83 -17.47 20.34
C THR A 380 -23.69 -17.98 21.75
N LEU A 381 -22.50 -17.82 22.37
CA LEU A 381 -22.23 -18.37 23.72
C LEU A 381 -22.58 -19.87 23.81
N ILE A 382 -22.09 -20.66 22.87
CA ILE A 382 -22.42 -22.07 22.71
C ILE A 382 -23.96 -22.28 22.61
N LEU A 383 -24.60 -21.48 21.75
CA LEU A 383 -26.05 -21.45 21.48
C LEU A 383 -26.92 -21.03 22.69
N ARG A 384 -26.32 -20.46 23.76
CA ARG A 384 -27.03 -19.99 24.97
C ARG A 384 -27.43 -18.52 24.89
N SER A 385 -26.82 -17.74 23.95
CA SER A 385 -27.17 -16.34 23.75
C SER A 385 -28.60 -16.20 23.21
N PRO A 386 -29.36 -15.19 23.68
CA PRO A 386 -30.66 -14.87 23.10
C PRO A 386 -30.58 -14.42 21.62
N THR A 387 -29.39 -14.20 21.10
CA THR A 387 -29.12 -13.91 19.67
C THR A 387 -29.08 -15.17 18.82
N ALA A 388 -28.86 -16.36 19.43
CA ALA A 388 -28.82 -17.63 18.73
C ALA A 388 -30.16 -17.95 18.06
N THR A 389 -30.09 -18.43 16.83
CA THR A 389 -31.26 -18.78 16.01
C THR A 389 -31.28 -20.29 15.67
N PRO A 390 -32.41 -20.82 15.21
CA PRO A 390 -32.44 -22.19 14.69
C PRO A 390 -31.46 -22.46 13.52
N ARG A 391 -31.10 -21.43 12.78
CA ARG A 391 -30.10 -21.55 11.70
C ARG A 391 -28.69 -21.74 12.24
N ASP A 392 -28.36 -21.06 13.33
CA ASP A 392 -27.06 -21.24 14.01
C ASP A 392 -26.93 -22.66 14.51
N LEU A 393 -27.98 -23.20 15.16
CA LEU A 393 -28.00 -24.57 15.63
C LEU A 393 -27.85 -25.61 14.49
N ASP A 394 -28.53 -25.39 13.35
CA ASP A 394 -28.40 -26.26 12.16
C ASP A 394 -26.97 -26.22 11.62
N CYS A 395 -26.38 -25.04 11.50
CA CYS A 395 -24.98 -24.87 11.05
C CYS A 395 -23.99 -25.50 12.03
N VAL A 396 -24.16 -25.30 13.34
CA VAL A 396 -23.30 -25.90 14.39
C VAL A 396 -23.29 -27.41 14.27
N LYS A 397 -24.46 -28.07 14.20
CA LYS A 397 -24.56 -29.53 14.05
C LYS A 397 -23.89 -30.04 12.78
N TYR A 398 -24.10 -29.33 11.67
CA TYR A 398 -23.50 -29.67 10.39
C TYR A 398 -21.97 -29.54 10.40
N LEU A 399 -21.46 -28.40 10.89
CA LEU A 399 -20.03 -28.13 10.96
C LEU A 399 -19.30 -29.02 11.98
N ALA A 400 -19.91 -29.29 13.14
CA ALA A 400 -19.36 -30.19 14.16
C ALA A 400 -19.17 -31.61 13.62
N GLY A 401 -20.13 -32.11 12.81
CA GLY A 401 -20.00 -33.39 12.13
C GLY A 401 -18.83 -33.44 11.16
N ILE A 402 -18.56 -32.36 10.40
CA ILE A 402 -17.42 -32.27 9.48
C ILE A 402 -16.10 -32.10 10.24
N ALA A 403 -16.10 -31.26 11.29
CA ALA A 403 -14.93 -31.00 12.12
C ALA A 403 -14.58 -32.20 13.03
N GLU A 404 -15.48 -33.20 13.15
CA GLU A 404 -15.35 -34.39 14.00
C GLU A 404 -15.13 -34.01 15.48
N VAL A 405 -15.91 -33.06 15.99
CA VAL A 405 -15.86 -32.63 17.39
C VAL A 405 -17.25 -32.63 18.02
N ASP A 406 -17.33 -32.89 19.31
CA ASP A 406 -18.49 -32.54 20.07
C ASP A 406 -18.52 -31.02 20.28
N TYR A 407 -19.57 -30.34 19.84
CA TYR A 407 -19.60 -28.88 19.83
C TYR A 407 -19.72 -28.25 21.23
N GLU A 408 -20.30 -28.95 22.20
CA GLU A 408 -20.40 -28.48 23.58
C GLU A 408 -19.06 -28.57 24.28
N ASP A 409 -18.39 -29.73 24.19
CA ASP A 409 -17.04 -29.94 24.74
C ASP A 409 -16.01 -29.03 24.10
N TYR A 410 -16.04 -28.90 22.77
CA TYR A 410 -15.14 -28.00 22.05
C TYR A 410 -15.43 -26.54 22.40
N GLY A 411 -16.69 -26.13 22.41
CA GLY A 411 -17.12 -24.78 22.75
C GLY A 411 -16.69 -24.38 24.18
N MET A 412 -16.77 -25.28 25.15
CA MET A 412 -16.26 -25.02 26.48
C MET A 412 -14.75 -24.84 26.56
N LYS A 413 -13.98 -25.59 25.77
CA LYS A 413 -12.51 -25.39 25.64
C LYS A 413 -12.19 -24.05 25.00
N LEU A 414 -12.88 -23.71 23.91
CA LEU A 414 -12.77 -22.45 23.20
C LEU A 414 -13.02 -21.28 24.17
N PHE A 415 -14.12 -21.30 24.88
CA PHE A 415 -14.50 -20.28 25.85
C PHE A 415 -13.49 -20.13 26.98
N LYS A 416 -13.03 -21.24 27.57
CA LYS A 416 -11.99 -21.24 28.61
C LYS A 416 -10.70 -20.58 28.14
N SER A 417 -10.33 -20.77 26.89
CA SER A 417 -9.12 -20.15 26.33
C SER A 417 -9.23 -18.62 26.23
N GLY A 418 -10.44 -18.10 25.97
CA GLY A 418 -10.73 -16.68 25.88
C GLY A 418 -10.91 -15.97 27.21
N THR A 419 -11.36 -16.70 28.24
CA THR A 419 -11.75 -16.17 29.56
C THR A 419 -10.68 -16.30 30.64
N SER A 420 -9.47 -16.75 30.29
CA SER A 420 -8.35 -16.82 31.23
C SER A 420 -7.90 -15.44 31.67
N LEU A 421 -7.94 -15.18 32.98
CA LEU A 421 -7.44 -13.95 33.61
C LEU A 421 -5.91 -13.87 33.65
N GLU A 422 -5.22 -14.95 33.31
CA GLU A 422 -3.76 -15.03 33.36
C GLU A 422 -3.10 -13.92 32.53
N GLY A 423 -2.33 -13.06 33.21
CA GLY A 423 -1.62 -11.92 32.60
C GLY A 423 -2.49 -10.70 32.32
N MET A 424 -3.77 -10.65 32.77
CA MET A 424 -4.65 -9.48 32.63
C MET A 424 -4.63 -8.63 33.90
N SER A 425 -4.56 -7.31 33.73
CA SER A 425 -4.85 -6.36 34.80
C SER A 425 -6.38 -6.23 35.00
N LYS A 426 -6.80 -5.66 36.14
CA LYS A 426 -8.23 -5.40 36.38
C LYS A 426 -8.81 -4.39 35.37
N GLU A 427 -7.98 -3.44 34.95
CA GLU A 427 -8.31 -2.53 33.84
C GLU A 427 -8.54 -3.28 32.53
N ASP A 428 -7.69 -4.27 32.20
CA ASP A 428 -7.85 -5.07 30.98
C ASP A 428 -9.16 -5.86 31.01
N VAL A 429 -9.56 -6.38 32.18
CA VAL A 429 -10.85 -7.07 32.37
C VAL A 429 -12.01 -6.11 32.14
N LEU A 430 -11.98 -4.91 32.74
CA LEU A 430 -13.01 -3.88 32.54
C LEU A 430 -13.11 -3.43 31.09
N PHE A 431 -11.98 -3.17 30.43
CA PHE A 431 -11.94 -2.62 29.09
C PHE A 431 -11.99 -3.69 27.98
N ASN A 432 -12.10 -4.96 28.31
CA ASN A 432 -12.17 -6.06 27.34
C ASN A 432 -13.35 -5.88 26.37
N ASP A 433 -14.57 -5.73 26.89
CA ASP A 433 -15.74 -5.31 26.12
C ASP A 433 -16.44 -4.17 26.84
N TYR A 434 -15.95 -2.96 26.66
CA TYR A 434 -16.35 -1.74 27.33
C TYR A 434 -17.05 -0.78 26.38
N LYS A 435 -18.24 -0.31 26.75
CA LYS A 435 -19.01 0.66 25.95
C LYS A 435 -19.49 1.83 26.78
N LEU A 436 -19.43 3.01 26.17
CA LEU A 436 -19.91 4.28 26.71
C LEU A 436 -21.32 4.55 26.22
N TYR A 437 -22.12 5.13 27.09
CA TYR A 437 -23.49 5.56 26.82
C TYR A 437 -23.72 6.94 27.44
N SER A 438 -24.65 7.69 26.85
CA SER A 438 -25.06 9.01 27.33
C SER A 438 -26.56 9.16 27.21
N ILE A 439 -27.20 9.67 28.26
CA ILE A 439 -28.62 9.99 28.28
C ILE A 439 -28.87 11.16 29.24
N ASN A 440 -29.61 12.18 28.81
CA ASN A 440 -29.96 13.38 29.63
C ASN A 440 -28.74 13.99 30.35
N ASP A 441 -27.62 14.21 29.66
CA ASP A 441 -26.35 14.72 30.21
C ASP A 441 -25.67 13.82 31.25
N LYS A 442 -26.24 12.63 31.53
CA LYS A 442 -25.59 11.62 32.37
C LYS A 442 -24.79 10.64 31.48
N ASN A 443 -23.51 10.51 31.76
CA ASN A 443 -22.63 9.58 31.08
C ASN A 443 -22.43 8.34 31.97
N PHE A 444 -22.51 7.18 31.36
CA PHE A 444 -22.25 5.92 32.03
C PHE A 444 -21.52 4.92 31.15
N ALA A 445 -20.88 3.96 31.77
CA ALA A 445 -20.09 2.95 31.09
C ALA A 445 -20.40 1.55 31.59
N ILE A 446 -20.44 0.60 30.65
CA ILE A 446 -20.69 -0.80 30.95
C ILE A 446 -19.60 -1.66 30.31
N GLY A 447 -18.81 -2.31 31.16
CA GLY A 447 -17.92 -3.40 30.80
C GLY A 447 -18.64 -4.74 30.89
N GLN A 448 -18.30 -5.67 30.00
CA GLN A 448 -18.73 -7.07 30.10
C GLN A 448 -17.52 -7.98 29.95
N PHE A 449 -17.39 -8.94 30.85
CA PHE A 449 -16.36 -9.97 30.81
C PHE A 449 -17.03 -11.33 30.99
N PHE A 450 -16.63 -12.30 30.20
CA PHE A 450 -17.17 -13.65 30.29
C PHE A 450 -16.24 -14.53 31.12
N THR A 451 -16.81 -15.38 31.96
CA THR A 451 -16.05 -16.34 32.77
C THR A 451 -16.75 -17.69 32.82
N THR A 452 -15.99 -18.71 33.14
CA THR A 452 -16.49 -20.03 33.54
C THR A 452 -16.30 -20.27 35.05
N ASN A 453 -15.64 -19.34 35.74
CA ASN A 453 -15.39 -19.41 37.17
C ASN A 453 -15.29 -17.99 37.75
N PHE A 454 -16.27 -17.57 38.53
CA PHE A 454 -16.29 -16.25 39.15
C PHE A 454 -15.39 -16.15 40.39
N ASP A 455 -15.02 -17.25 41.03
CA ASP A 455 -14.31 -17.28 42.32
C ASP A 455 -12.98 -16.48 42.28
N GLU A 456 -12.31 -16.43 41.10
CA GLU A 456 -11.07 -15.65 40.92
C GLU A 456 -11.30 -14.14 41.02
N ILE A 457 -12.48 -13.67 40.60
CA ILE A 457 -12.88 -12.25 40.65
C ILE A 457 -13.47 -11.92 42.01
N GLU A 458 -14.27 -12.84 42.58
CA GLU A 458 -14.94 -12.70 43.89
C GLU A 458 -13.93 -12.41 45.00
N ASN A 459 -12.78 -13.09 45.00
CA ASN A 459 -11.74 -12.88 46.00
C ASN A 459 -11.06 -11.49 45.91
N GLU A 460 -11.30 -10.73 44.84
CA GLU A 460 -10.65 -9.44 44.57
C GLU A 460 -11.67 -8.30 44.28
N LEU A 461 -12.94 -8.45 44.68
CA LEU A 461 -14.03 -7.51 44.41
C LEU A 461 -13.67 -6.06 44.76
N ASP A 462 -13.14 -5.82 45.98
CA ASP A 462 -12.73 -4.47 46.42
C ASP A 462 -11.76 -3.80 45.44
N SER A 463 -10.82 -4.56 44.92
CA SER A 463 -9.84 -4.05 43.95
C SER A 463 -10.48 -3.70 42.60
N TYR A 464 -11.48 -4.44 42.15
CA TYR A 464 -12.27 -4.10 40.97
C TYR A 464 -13.08 -2.83 41.19
N VAL A 465 -13.74 -2.69 42.38
CA VAL A 465 -14.51 -1.49 42.75
C VAL A 465 -13.60 -0.23 42.72
N GLU A 466 -12.36 -0.33 43.26
CA GLU A 466 -11.40 0.76 43.20
C GLU A 466 -11.06 1.20 41.75
N VAL A 467 -10.94 0.25 40.82
CA VAL A 467 -10.73 0.55 39.38
C VAL A 467 -11.96 1.25 38.82
N LEU A 468 -13.16 0.77 39.10
CA LEU A 468 -14.42 1.37 38.64
C LEU A 468 -14.63 2.78 39.19
N ASP A 469 -14.34 3.03 40.48
CA ASP A 469 -14.38 4.36 41.10
C ASP A 469 -13.41 5.32 40.40
N ARG A 470 -12.15 4.90 40.17
CA ARG A 470 -11.15 5.71 39.50
C ARG A 470 -11.56 6.06 38.06
N VAL A 471 -12.12 5.11 37.31
CA VAL A 471 -12.60 5.34 35.93
C VAL A 471 -13.80 6.30 35.96
N ALA A 472 -14.74 6.12 36.90
CA ALA A 472 -15.90 7.01 37.07
C ALA A 472 -15.47 8.45 37.37
N ASP A 473 -14.58 8.63 38.35
CA ASP A 473 -14.11 9.94 38.79
C ASP A 473 -13.28 10.66 37.69
N THR A 474 -12.38 9.95 37.02
CA THR A 474 -11.53 10.52 35.98
C THR A 474 -12.34 11.03 34.78
N ASN A 475 -13.42 10.34 34.42
CA ASN A 475 -14.21 10.65 33.24
C ASN A 475 -15.55 11.33 33.58
N ASN A 476 -15.82 11.62 34.85
CA ASN A 476 -17.08 12.20 35.35
C ASN A 476 -18.31 11.35 34.92
N TYR A 477 -18.22 10.02 35.10
CA TYR A 477 -19.34 9.12 34.83
C TYR A 477 -20.23 8.95 36.07
N THR A 478 -21.54 8.91 35.81
CA THR A 478 -22.53 8.69 36.85
C THR A 478 -22.52 7.25 37.35
N LEU A 479 -22.32 6.30 36.43
CA LEU A 479 -22.24 4.87 36.67
C LEU A 479 -21.15 4.25 35.82
N VAL A 480 -20.31 3.43 36.44
CA VAL A 480 -19.43 2.47 35.76
C VAL A 480 -19.68 1.11 36.34
N CYS A 481 -20.08 0.16 35.54
CA CYS A 481 -20.30 -1.21 36.00
C CYS A 481 -19.61 -2.23 35.11
N LEU A 482 -19.21 -3.33 35.71
CA LEU A 482 -18.66 -4.52 35.08
C LEU A 482 -19.60 -5.69 35.32
N TYR A 483 -20.13 -6.25 34.25
CA TYR A 483 -20.91 -7.49 34.27
C TYR A 483 -19.98 -8.66 33.97
N VAL A 484 -19.75 -9.50 34.97
CA VAL A 484 -18.98 -10.74 34.82
C VAL A 484 -19.96 -11.86 34.53
N THR A 485 -20.09 -12.21 33.27
CA THR A 485 -21.08 -13.18 32.77
C THR A 485 -20.55 -14.60 32.95
N ASP A 486 -21.16 -15.36 33.85
CA ASP A 486 -20.90 -16.79 34.03
C ASP A 486 -21.85 -17.60 33.13
N ILE A 487 -21.26 -18.16 32.08
CA ILE A 487 -22.03 -18.93 31.09
C ILE A 487 -22.50 -20.30 31.61
N ILE A 488 -21.86 -20.82 32.66
CA ILE A 488 -22.26 -22.10 33.29
C ILE A 488 -23.48 -21.87 34.18
N LYS A 489 -23.44 -20.81 34.98
CA LYS A 489 -24.53 -20.43 35.88
C LYS A 489 -25.68 -19.70 35.17
N ASN A 490 -25.53 -19.40 33.86
CA ASN A 490 -26.54 -18.71 33.07
C ASN A 490 -26.96 -17.36 33.64
N GLY A 491 -25.97 -16.50 33.98
CA GLY A 491 -26.23 -15.17 34.54
C GLY A 491 -24.97 -14.32 34.61
N SER A 492 -25.09 -13.14 35.20
CA SER A 492 -23.96 -12.24 35.39
C SER A 492 -23.83 -11.77 36.82
N TYR A 493 -22.61 -11.73 37.32
CA TYR A 493 -22.27 -11.02 38.55
C TYR A 493 -22.00 -9.54 38.21
N VAL A 494 -22.52 -8.64 39.06
CA VAL A 494 -22.44 -7.21 38.79
C VAL A 494 -21.49 -6.54 39.79
N ILE A 495 -20.49 -5.83 39.30
CA ILE A 495 -19.58 -5.01 40.08
C ILE A 495 -19.76 -3.57 39.60
N PHE A 496 -19.84 -2.60 40.48
CA PHE A 496 -20.14 -1.22 40.16
C PHE A 496 -19.35 -0.22 41.02
N ASN A 497 -19.19 1.03 40.55
CA ASN A 497 -18.56 2.07 41.32
C ASN A 497 -19.44 2.51 42.50
N ARG A 498 -18.85 2.84 43.64
CA ARG A 498 -19.56 3.16 44.89
C ARG A 498 -20.63 4.25 44.74
N LYS A 499 -20.33 5.32 43.97
CA LYS A 499 -21.32 6.39 43.69
C LYS A 499 -22.53 5.90 42.87
N GLY A 500 -22.38 4.83 42.13
CA GLY A 500 -23.43 4.21 41.30
C GLY A 500 -24.38 3.29 42.06
N SER A 501 -24.10 2.95 43.34
CA SER A 501 -24.89 1.98 44.12
C SER A 501 -26.39 2.32 44.21
N GLY A 502 -26.74 3.60 44.36
CA GLY A 502 -28.14 4.05 44.36
C GLY A 502 -28.87 3.76 43.04
N ILE A 503 -28.20 3.85 41.92
CA ILE A 503 -28.73 3.54 40.58
C ILE A 503 -28.94 2.03 40.47
N MET A 504 -27.96 1.24 40.91
CA MET A 504 -28.05 -0.23 40.85
C MET A 504 -29.18 -0.76 41.73
N ASN A 505 -29.40 -0.18 42.94
CA ASN A 505 -30.53 -0.52 43.79
C ASN A 505 -31.89 -0.22 43.12
N LEU A 506 -31.98 0.86 42.34
CA LEU A 506 -33.20 1.16 41.57
C LEU A 506 -33.40 0.18 40.41
N ILE A 507 -32.31 -0.22 39.71
CA ILE A 507 -32.35 -1.15 38.58
C ILE A 507 -32.89 -2.52 39.04
N TYR A 508 -32.40 -3.04 40.18
CA TYR A 508 -32.76 -4.38 40.65
C TYR A 508 -33.84 -4.37 41.71
N GLN A 509 -34.34 -3.20 42.12
CA GLN A 509 -35.40 -3.02 43.16
C GLN A 509 -35.04 -3.74 44.48
N ASP A 510 -33.76 -3.81 44.83
CA ASP A 510 -33.20 -4.44 46.00
C ASP A 510 -31.95 -3.70 46.48
N ILE A 511 -31.45 -4.01 47.66
CA ILE A 511 -30.15 -3.57 48.14
C ILE A 511 -29.10 -4.47 47.49
N VAL A 512 -28.40 -3.92 46.50
CA VAL A 512 -27.43 -4.68 45.70
C VAL A 512 -26.02 -4.41 46.22
N GLU A 513 -25.32 -5.47 46.60
CA GLU A 513 -23.90 -5.46 46.94
C GLU A 513 -23.06 -5.83 45.70
N GLU A 514 -21.79 -5.48 45.73
CA GLU A 514 -20.84 -5.84 44.67
C GLU A 514 -20.73 -7.37 44.57
N GLY A 515 -20.80 -7.90 43.35
CA GLY A 515 -20.85 -9.34 43.10
C GLY A 515 -22.27 -9.92 43.11
N TYR A 516 -23.32 -9.06 43.13
CA TYR A 516 -24.70 -9.51 43.03
C TYR A 516 -24.95 -10.30 41.75
N PHE A 517 -25.53 -11.51 41.89
CA PHE A 517 -25.81 -12.38 40.74
C PHE A 517 -27.18 -12.12 40.13
N VAL A 518 -27.21 -11.86 38.82
CA VAL A 518 -28.44 -11.62 38.06
C VAL A 518 -28.66 -12.80 37.11
N GLU A 519 -29.63 -13.66 37.47
CA GLU A 519 -29.97 -14.84 36.68
C GLU A 519 -30.52 -14.45 35.30
N GLY A 520 -30.14 -15.18 34.22
CA GLY A 520 -30.58 -14.94 32.84
C GLY A 520 -29.97 -13.72 32.19
N CYS A 521 -29.12 -12.96 32.87
CA CYS A 521 -28.46 -11.78 32.34
C CYS A 521 -27.20 -12.16 31.55
N LEU A 522 -27.34 -12.41 30.25
CA LEU A 522 -26.25 -12.85 29.38
C LEU A 522 -25.84 -11.82 28.31
N SER A 523 -26.66 -10.81 28.07
CA SER A 523 -26.44 -9.85 26.97
C SER A 523 -26.52 -8.41 27.46
N ARG A 524 -25.41 -7.69 27.42
CA ARG A 524 -25.38 -6.25 27.70
C ARG A 524 -26.43 -5.49 26.87
N LYS A 525 -26.49 -5.76 25.59
CA LYS A 525 -27.37 -5.03 24.65
C LYS A 525 -28.86 -5.28 24.89
N LYS A 526 -29.24 -6.50 25.24
CA LYS A 526 -30.65 -6.87 25.43
C LYS A 526 -31.13 -6.76 26.86
N HIS A 527 -30.28 -7.09 27.85
CA HIS A 527 -30.68 -7.25 29.24
C HIS A 527 -30.23 -6.10 30.15
N ILE A 528 -29.13 -5.41 29.82
CA ILE A 528 -28.51 -4.44 30.73
C ILE A 528 -28.79 -3.00 30.28
N VAL A 529 -28.38 -2.64 29.07
CA VAL A 529 -28.45 -1.25 28.58
C VAL A 529 -29.88 -0.69 28.61
N PRO A 530 -30.94 -1.40 28.19
CA PRO A 530 -32.30 -0.85 28.21
C PRO A 530 -32.76 -0.48 29.61
N VAL A 531 -32.46 -1.34 30.60
CA VAL A 531 -32.88 -1.12 32.00
C VAL A 531 -32.12 0.07 32.63
N VAL A 532 -30.79 0.15 32.39
CA VAL A 532 -29.98 1.29 32.86
C VAL A 532 -30.47 2.60 32.24
N MET A 533 -30.75 2.61 30.92
CA MET A 533 -31.28 3.79 30.26
C MET A 533 -32.62 4.25 30.82
N GLU A 534 -33.55 3.32 31.01
CA GLU A 534 -34.87 3.62 31.58
C GLU A 534 -34.77 4.29 32.97
N ILE A 535 -33.89 3.79 33.86
CA ILE A 535 -33.69 4.38 35.18
C ILE A 535 -33.00 5.74 35.12
N LEU A 536 -32.07 5.94 34.22
CA LEU A 536 -31.34 7.20 34.11
C LEU A 536 -32.13 8.30 33.35
N GLU A 537 -33.12 7.90 32.57
CA GLU A 537 -34.05 8.80 31.87
C GLU A 537 -35.07 9.44 32.80
N ASN A 538 -35.52 8.69 33.82
CA ASN A 538 -36.44 9.14 34.87
C ASN A 538 -35.68 9.81 36.02
#